data_313f610347e891786ce5bb72266c0e7b
#
_entry.id   313f610347e891786ce5bb72266c0e7b
#
_cell.length_a   1.000
_cell.length_b   1.000
_cell.length_c   1.000
_cell.angle_alpha   90.00
_cell.angle_beta   90.00
_cell.angle_gamma   90.00
#
_symmetry.space_group_name_H-M   'P 1'
#
loop_
_entity.id
_entity.type
_entity.pdbx_description
1 polymer ?
#
loop_
_entity_poly.entity_id
_entity_poly.type
_entity_poly.pdbx_seq_one_letter_code
_entity_poly.pdbx_strand_id
1 'polypeptide(L)' 'MKEKIARWYAQGLWTAGMVRNAVEKGILSAQDYEEITGEKYAEDK' A
#
# COMPACT_ATOMS: atom_id res chain seq x y z
N MET A 1 -5.07 10.25 -2.65
CA MET A 1 -5.49 9.04 -1.96
C MET A 1 -4.32 8.33 -1.29
N LYS A 2 -3.17 8.31 -1.95
CA LYS A 2 -2.00 7.67 -1.38
C LYS A 2 -1.61 8.25 -0.02
N GLU A 3 -1.71 9.54 0.11
CA GLU A 3 -1.25 10.20 1.33
C GLU A 3 -2.08 9.78 2.54
N LYS A 4 -3.38 9.62 2.35
CA LYS A 4 -4.23 9.19 3.44
C LYS A 4 -3.91 7.76 3.84
N ILE A 5 -3.71 6.92 2.87
CA ILE A 5 -3.40 5.52 3.14
C ILE A 5 -2.06 5.39 3.83
N ALA A 6 -1.09 6.20 3.40
CA ALA A 6 0.22 6.19 4.04
C ALA A 6 0.11 6.59 5.51
N ARG A 7 -0.70 7.58 5.81
CA ARG A 7 -0.90 8.02 7.17
C ARG A 7 -1.58 6.93 7.99
N TRP A 8 -2.61 6.31 7.42
CA TRP A 8 -3.31 5.24 8.14
C TRP A 8 -2.38 4.07 8.41
N TYR A 9 -1.53 3.75 7.44
CA TYR A 9 -0.59 2.67 7.63
C TYR A 9 0.42 3.01 8.75
N ALA A 10 0.90 4.23 8.76
CA ALA A 10 1.84 4.67 9.78
C ALA A 10 1.22 4.65 11.17
N GLN A 11 -0.08 4.87 11.24
CA GLN A 11 -0.78 4.86 12.52
C GLN A 11 -1.21 3.46 12.95
N GLY A 12 -0.98 2.48 12.11
CA GLY A 12 -1.37 1.13 12.45
C GLY A 12 -2.81 0.80 12.11
N LEU A 13 -3.50 1.69 11.41
CA LEU A 13 -4.89 1.44 11.03
C LEU A 13 -4.99 0.52 9.82
N TRP A 14 -3.96 0.50 9.01
CA TRP A 14 -3.91 -0.34 7.82
C TRP A 14 -2.74 -1.29 7.92
N THR A 15 -2.90 -2.48 7.40
CA THR A 15 -1.81 -3.44 7.32
C THR A 15 -1.24 -3.45 5.91
N ALA A 16 -0.06 -4.07 5.76
CA ALA A 16 0.54 -4.19 4.44
C ALA A 16 -0.39 -4.94 3.48
N GLY A 17 -1.14 -5.92 4.00
CA GLY A 17 -2.08 -6.64 3.17
C GLY A 17 -3.18 -5.76 2.64
N MET A 18 -3.63 -4.80 3.45
CA MET A 18 -4.67 -3.88 3.00
C MET A 18 -4.13 -2.93 1.93
N VAL A 19 -2.88 -2.47 2.10
CA VAL A 19 -2.27 -1.61 1.09
C VAL A 19 -2.12 -2.39 -0.21
N ARG A 20 -1.75 -3.66 -0.10
CA ARG A 20 -1.60 -4.49 -1.28
C ARG A 20 -2.93 -4.67 -2.00
N ASN A 21 -4.01 -4.85 -1.25
CA ASN A 21 -5.33 -4.94 -1.85
C ASN A 21 -5.66 -3.68 -2.63
N ALA A 22 -5.27 -2.52 -2.11
CA ALA A 22 -5.53 -1.27 -2.80
C ALA A 22 -4.80 -1.24 -4.14
N VAL A 23 -3.60 -1.80 -4.18
CA VAL A 23 -2.87 -1.89 -5.45
C VAL A 23 -3.63 -2.77 -6.43
N GLU A 24 -4.11 -3.91 -5.95
CA GLU A 24 -4.83 -4.84 -6.82
C GLU A 24 -6.12 -4.25 -7.35
N LYS A 25 -6.73 -3.36 -6.59
CA LYS A 25 -7.96 -2.74 -7.03
C LYS A 25 -7.74 -1.50 -7.88
N GLY A 26 -6.49 -1.13 -8.09
CA GLY A 26 -6.19 0.02 -8.91
C GLY A 26 -6.24 1.34 -8.17
N ILE A 27 -6.40 1.31 -6.85
CA ILE A 27 -6.41 2.53 -6.06
C ILE A 27 -5.01 3.09 -5.91
N LEU A 28 -4.04 2.20 -5.78
CA LEU A 28 -2.64 2.56 -5.66
C LEU A 28 -1.84 1.87 -6.74
N SER A 29 -0.63 2.37 -6.97
CA SER A 29 0.29 1.68 -7.87
C SER A 29 1.28 0.88 -7.04
N ALA A 30 2.03 0.00 -7.70
CA ALA A 30 3.05 -0.77 -7.02
C ALA A 30 4.08 0.15 -6.39
N GLN A 31 4.38 1.24 -7.06
CA GLN A 31 5.33 2.21 -6.53
C GLN A 31 4.79 2.85 -5.26
N ASP A 32 3.49 3.15 -5.25
CA ASP A 32 2.88 3.72 -4.05
C ASP A 32 2.98 2.74 -2.89
N TYR A 33 2.77 1.46 -3.15
CA TYR A 33 2.88 0.45 -2.12
C TYR A 33 4.28 0.47 -1.52
N GLU A 34 5.30 0.56 -2.37
CA GLU A 34 6.67 0.57 -1.89
C GLU A 34 6.96 1.80 -1.05
N GLU A 35 6.41 2.94 -1.45
CA GLU A 35 6.62 4.15 -0.69
C GLU A 35 5.93 4.11 0.65
N ILE A 36 4.76 3.51 0.70
CA ILE A 36 3.97 3.47 1.92
C ILE A 36 4.53 2.45 2.91
N THR A 37 4.81 1.25 2.43
CA THR A 37 5.23 0.17 3.32
C THR A 37 6.74 0.06 3.45
N GLY A 38 7.48 0.64 2.53
CA GLY A 38 8.92 0.51 2.54
C GLY A 38 9.41 -0.82 2.00
N GLU A 39 8.52 -1.61 1.42
CA GLU A 39 8.88 -2.91 0.89
C GLU A 39 8.49 -3.01 -0.56
N LYS A 40 9.22 -3.81 -1.30
CA LYS A 40 8.94 -3.98 -2.69
C LYS A 40 7.64 -4.73 -2.90
N TYR A 41 6.81 -4.28 -3.81
CA TYR A 41 5.56 -4.96 -4.11
C TYR A 41 5.88 -6.17 -4.97
N ALA A 42 5.60 -7.34 -4.44
CA ALA A 42 5.85 -8.56 -5.19
C ALA A 42 4.54 -9.02 -5.78
N GLU A 43 4.42 -8.91 -7.04
CA GLU A 43 3.20 -9.15 -7.69
C GLU A 43 3.14 -10.56 -8.21
N ASP A 44 3.69 -11.45 -7.80
CA ASP A 44 3.67 -12.68 -8.43
C ASP A 44 2.49 -13.52 -8.21
N LYS A 45 2.44 -13.78 -8.64
CA LYS A 45 1.78 -14.57 -8.69
C LYS A 45 1.80 -15.26 -8.79
#